data_93475f150825b966971ade32d0b1a12f
#
_entry.id   93475f150825b966971ade32d0b1a12f
#
_cell.length_a   1.000
_cell.length_b   1.000
_cell.length_c   1.000
_cell.angle_alpha   90.00
_cell.angle_beta   90.00
_cell.angle_gamma   90.00
#
_symmetry.space_group_name_H-M   'P 1'
#
loop_
_entity.id
_entity.type
_entity.pdbx_description
1 polymer ?
#
loop_
_entity_poly.entity_id
_entity_poly.type
_entity_poly.pdbx_seq_one_letter_code
_entity_poly.pdbx_strand_id
1 'polypeptide(L)'
;MGIIFVYPVGLLLPNSVDDTLVNKFLVNTFQVFDQWDQEKLPEEYLFEAMFVDITTAEKLVRNRSSRRMASALAGWRSLILKSSRMFQRIEKGPYKDAMIAVDKRWGDIRYWRSLGTMTEKYTFGNFLHAFDLQFDGKRNIIAKPENRRIYKMLWWRTLSISLFVTFWCALLGYPVAYLMANSTDRARGLILICVLMPFATSILVRISAGMIMLQEQGVVNDILVSLGLLSDDNRLDMMYNFTGSVIVMVHTYLPFMILPLYSVMRRIPRDQMDAAQGLGAVPCRAFTRVYFPLSMPGVSGGAILVFILAFGNYITPEFVGGREGRMIAGMVTGWDGVSAAIEVIMLVTILIVLWTYDRLTDSAGLKIKPFQ
;
A
#
# COMPACT_ATOMS: atom_id res chain seq x y z
N MET A 1 -26.88 1.21 4.81
CA MET A 1 -25.58 1.87 4.52
C MET A 1 -24.45 1.37 5.44
N GLY A 2 -24.57 1.43 6.78
CA GLY A 2 -23.50 0.99 7.68
C GLY A 2 -23.02 -0.46 7.49
N ILE A 3 -23.92 -1.40 7.25
CA ILE A 3 -23.56 -2.82 7.08
C ILE A 3 -22.67 -3.04 5.86
N ILE A 4 -22.91 -2.34 4.74
CA ILE A 4 -22.13 -2.51 3.49
C ILE A 4 -20.69 -2.03 3.65
N PHE A 5 -20.44 -1.02 4.51
CA PHE A 5 -19.10 -0.49 4.74
C PHE A 5 -18.41 -1.11 5.97
N VAL A 6 -19.15 -1.30 7.07
CA VAL A 6 -18.58 -1.81 8.32
C VAL A 6 -18.30 -3.31 8.26
N TYR A 7 -19.12 -4.08 7.56
CA TYR A 7 -18.96 -5.53 7.46
C TYR A 7 -17.64 -5.96 6.78
N PRO A 8 -17.26 -5.44 5.59
CA PRO A 8 -15.97 -5.80 4.97
C PRO A 8 -14.77 -5.39 5.84
N VAL A 9 -14.81 -4.19 6.44
CA VAL A 9 -13.75 -3.72 7.35
C VAL A 9 -13.70 -4.58 8.61
N GLY A 10 -14.87 -4.98 9.14
CA GLY A 10 -14.96 -5.88 10.30
C GLY A 10 -14.39 -7.27 10.03
N LEU A 11 -14.42 -7.75 8.79
CA LEU A 11 -13.81 -9.02 8.40
C LEU A 11 -12.29 -8.95 8.27
N LEU A 12 -11.69 -7.77 8.07
CA LEU A 12 -10.24 -7.62 7.98
C LEU A 12 -9.56 -7.96 9.31
N LEU A 13 -10.14 -7.55 10.45
CA LEU A 13 -9.56 -7.79 11.77
C LEU A 13 -9.41 -9.28 12.08
N PRO A 14 -10.45 -10.13 12.03
CA PRO A 14 -10.30 -11.56 12.25
C PRO A 14 -9.37 -12.19 11.18
N ASN A 15 -9.47 -11.80 9.91
CA ASN A 15 -8.62 -12.35 8.86
C ASN A 15 -7.12 -12.00 9.06
N SER A 16 -6.82 -10.86 9.65
CA SER A 16 -5.42 -10.44 9.90
C SER A 16 -4.71 -11.29 10.96
N VAL A 17 -5.45 -11.92 11.85
CA VAL A 17 -4.94 -12.81 12.90
C VAL A 17 -5.25 -14.28 12.60
N ASP A 18 -6.09 -14.59 11.62
CA ASP A 18 -6.48 -15.96 11.28
C ASP A 18 -5.31 -16.72 10.62
N ASP A 19 -4.97 -17.87 11.19
CA ASP A 19 -3.98 -18.82 10.67
C ASP A 19 -4.59 -20.22 10.43
N THR A 20 -5.91 -20.30 10.36
CA THR A 20 -6.65 -21.57 10.18
C THR A 20 -6.37 -22.26 8.84
N LEU A 21 -5.80 -21.54 7.86
CA LEU A 21 -5.45 -22.11 6.55
C LEU A 21 -4.46 -23.26 6.66
N VAL A 22 -3.44 -23.14 7.52
CA VAL A 22 -2.44 -24.18 7.71
C VAL A 22 -3.04 -25.34 8.52
N ASN A 23 -3.88 -25.04 9.52
CA ASN A 23 -4.61 -26.06 10.28
C ASN A 23 -5.56 -26.89 9.43
N LYS A 24 -6.22 -26.28 8.43
CA LYS A 24 -7.07 -26.99 7.45
C LYS A 24 -6.26 -27.83 6.46
N PHE A 25 -5.01 -27.50 6.25
CA PHE A 25 -4.11 -28.23 5.37
C PHE A 25 -3.42 -29.39 6.11
N LEU A 26 -2.91 -29.17 7.32
CA LEU A 26 -2.10 -30.12 8.11
C LEU A 26 -2.91 -30.72 9.26
N VAL A 27 -4.10 -31.24 8.96
CA VAL A 27 -5.03 -31.76 9.99
C VAL A 27 -4.41 -32.92 10.75
N ASN A 28 -3.92 -33.96 10.04
CA ASN A 28 -3.34 -35.16 10.67
C ASN A 28 -2.00 -34.82 11.33
N THR A 29 -1.19 -34.00 10.69
CA THR A 29 0.11 -33.59 11.24
C THR A 29 -0.07 -32.88 12.58
N PHE A 30 -1.00 -31.93 12.71
CA PHE A 30 -1.17 -31.20 13.97
C PHE A 30 -1.85 -32.02 15.09
N GLN A 31 -2.60 -33.08 14.77
CA GLN A 31 -3.14 -34.00 15.78
C GLN A 31 -2.04 -34.74 16.54
N VAL A 32 -0.93 -35.05 15.88
CA VAL A 32 0.17 -35.78 16.47
C VAL A 32 1.40 -34.93 16.80
N PHE A 33 1.34 -33.61 16.44
CA PHE A 33 2.48 -32.72 16.57
C PHE A 33 2.94 -32.51 18.01
N ASP A 34 2.02 -32.48 18.97
CA ASP A 34 2.31 -32.25 20.38
C ASP A 34 3.03 -33.46 21.04
N GLN A 35 3.08 -34.62 20.38
CA GLN A 35 3.81 -35.80 20.85
C GLN A 35 5.31 -35.70 20.54
N TRP A 36 5.72 -34.74 19.71
CA TRP A 36 7.11 -34.55 19.31
C TRP A 36 7.84 -33.55 20.22
N ASP A 37 9.02 -33.97 20.72
CA ASP A 37 9.84 -33.20 21.66
C ASP A 37 10.51 -31.95 21.06
N GLN A 38 10.50 -31.82 19.74
CA GLN A 38 11.13 -30.72 18.96
C GLN A 38 12.67 -30.62 19.11
N GLU A 39 13.33 -31.55 19.82
CA GLU A 39 14.78 -31.52 19.98
C GLU A 39 15.48 -32.30 18.86
N LYS A 40 14.92 -33.41 18.43
CA LYS A 40 15.44 -34.27 17.37
C LYS A 40 14.52 -34.25 16.14
N LEU A 41 15.01 -34.84 15.04
CA LEU A 41 14.18 -35.03 13.85
C LEU A 41 12.95 -35.88 14.20
N PRO A 42 11.75 -35.60 13.69
CA PRO A 42 10.56 -36.39 14.00
C PRO A 42 10.72 -37.86 13.70
N GLU A 43 9.95 -38.65 14.42
CA GLU A 43 9.81 -40.08 14.15
C GLU A 43 8.85 -40.32 12.95
N GLU A 44 8.71 -41.59 12.56
CA GLU A 44 7.96 -42.01 11.36
C GLU A 44 6.50 -41.55 11.37
N TYR A 45 5.82 -41.57 12.53
CA TYR A 45 4.40 -41.19 12.65
C TYR A 45 4.09 -39.76 12.19
N LEU A 46 5.03 -38.83 12.41
CA LEU A 46 4.84 -37.43 12.00
C LEU A 46 5.11 -37.23 10.49
N PHE A 47 6.03 -38.02 9.92
CA PHE A 47 6.24 -38.08 8.47
C PHE A 47 5.05 -38.69 7.75
N GLU A 48 4.45 -39.75 8.30
CA GLU A 48 3.24 -40.39 7.77
C GLU A 48 2.07 -39.39 7.76
N ALA A 49 1.79 -38.72 8.88
CA ALA A 49 0.75 -37.71 8.97
C ALA A 49 0.94 -36.56 7.94
N MET A 50 2.17 -36.07 7.82
CA MET A 50 2.51 -35.02 6.82
C MET A 50 2.34 -35.54 5.37
N PHE A 51 2.73 -36.77 5.10
CA PHE A 51 2.54 -37.39 3.80
C PHE A 51 1.07 -37.47 3.42
N VAL A 52 0.21 -37.91 4.33
CA VAL A 52 -1.25 -38.00 4.15
C VAL A 52 -1.81 -36.61 3.87
N ASP A 53 -1.47 -35.61 4.68
CA ASP A 53 -1.95 -34.23 4.52
C ASP A 53 -1.58 -33.64 3.15
N ILE A 54 -0.33 -33.85 2.70
CA ILE A 54 0.13 -33.32 1.39
C ILE A 54 -0.56 -34.02 0.21
N THR A 55 -0.85 -35.32 0.32
CA THR A 55 -1.44 -36.11 -0.78
C THR A 55 -2.94 -35.95 -0.89
N THR A 56 -3.65 -35.81 0.24
CA THR A 56 -5.12 -35.71 0.28
C THR A 56 -5.64 -34.29 0.12
N ALA A 57 -4.82 -33.27 0.40
CA ALA A 57 -5.28 -31.89 0.38
C ALA A 57 -5.68 -31.40 -1.01
N GLU A 58 -6.78 -30.62 -1.07
CA GLU A 58 -7.19 -29.92 -2.28
C GLU A 58 -6.09 -28.97 -2.78
N LYS A 59 -5.93 -28.88 -4.10
CA LYS A 59 -4.91 -28.04 -4.76
C LYS A 59 -4.97 -26.59 -4.30
N LEU A 60 -6.17 -26.03 -4.10
CA LEU A 60 -6.36 -24.64 -3.68
C LEU A 60 -5.87 -24.42 -2.24
N VAL A 61 -6.28 -25.29 -1.30
CA VAL A 61 -5.89 -25.25 0.11
C VAL A 61 -4.37 -25.39 0.21
N ARG A 62 -3.80 -26.41 -0.42
CA ARG A 62 -2.36 -26.67 -0.45
C ARG A 62 -1.55 -25.47 -0.97
N ASN A 63 -1.99 -24.84 -2.06
CA ASN A 63 -1.30 -23.68 -2.62
C ASN A 63 -1.34 -22.45 -1.71
N ARG A 64 -2.47 -22.19 -1.06
CA ARG A 64 -2.62 -21.07 -0.12
C ARG A 64 -1.80 -21.32 1.15
N SER A 65 -1.93 -22.50 1.75
CA SER A 65 -1.20 -22.88 2.95
C SER A 65 0.32 -22.90 2.73
N SER A 66 0.78 -23.40 1.57
CA SER A 66 2.21 -23.41 1.25
C SER A 66 2.81 -21.99 1.13
N ARG A 67 2.03 -20.99 0.68
CA ARG A 67 2.44 -19.58 0.70
C ARG A 67 2.55 -19.06 2.14
N ARG A 68 1.56 -19.37 2.99
CA ARG A 68 1.59 -18.99 4.40
C ARG A 68 2.76 -19.62 5.13
N MET A 69 3.03 -20.91 4.92
CA MET A 69 4.20 -21.61 5.48
C MET A 69 5.52 -20.98 5.03
N ALA A 70 5.61 -20.52 3.77
CA ALA A 70 6.79 -19.85 3.24
C ALA A 70 7.05 -18.49 3.90
N SER A 71 6.06 -17.85 4.51
CA SER A 71 6.26 -16.64 5.28
C SER A 71 6.98 -16.90 6.62
N ALA A 72 6.80 -18.06 7.23
CA ALA A 72 7.50 -18.46 8.46
C ALA A 72 8.93 -18.96 8.17
N LEU A 73 9.08 -19.85 7.18
CA LEU A 73 10.40 -20.31 6.74
C LEU A 73 10.42 -20.43 5.22
N ALA A 74 11.41 -19.77 4.58
CA ALA A 74 11.54 -19.87 3.13
C ALA A 74 11.85 -21.28 2.68
N GLY A 75 11.33 -21.59 1.49
CA GLY A 75 11.49 -22.92 0.92
C GLY A 75 10.26 -23.81 1.12
N TRP A 76 9.39 -23.56 2.09
CA TRP A 76 8.17 -24.34 2.31
C TRP A 76 7.32 -24.48 1.05
N ARG A 77 7.06 -23.37 0.35
CA ARG A 77 6.23 -23.43 -0.86
C ARG A 77 6.79 -24.38 -1.92
N SER A 78 8.08 -24.27 -2.22
CA SER A 78 8.72 -25.15 -3.20
C SER A 78 8.80 -26.60 -2.71
N LEU A 79 9.01 -26.80 -1.41
CA LEU A 79 9.04 -28.11 -0.77
C LEU A 79 7.68 -28.81 -0.91
N ILE A 80 6.58 -28.17 -0.47
CA ILE A 80 5.23 -28.74 -0.56
C ILE A 80 4.82 -29.01 -2.01
N LEU A 81 5.06 -28.06 -2.94
CA LEU A 81 4.68 -28.23 -4.35
C LEU A 81 5.48 -29.32 -5.05
N LYS A 82 6.77 -29.50 -4.72
CA LYS A 82 7.59 -30.60 -5.22
C LYS A 82 7.11 -31.93 -4.65
N SER A 83 6.96 -31.99 -3.33
CA SER A 83 6.51 -33.19 -2.62
C SER A 83 5.14 -33.66 -3.10
N SER A 84 4.17 -32.75 -3.30
CA SER A 84 2.83 -33.11 -3.76
C SER A 84 2.79 -33.78 -5.14
N ARG A 85 3.81 -33.59 -5.98
CA ARG A 85 3.94 -34.25 -7.29
C ARG A 85 4.66 -35.58 -7.17
N MET A 86 5.69 -35.63 -6.31
CA MET A 86 6.56 -36.80 -6.19
C MET A 86 5.95 -37.87 -5.28
N PHE A 87 5.17 -37.48 -4.28
CA PHE A 87 4.53 -38.39 -3.32
C PHE A 87 3.50 -39.31 -3.98
N GLN A 88 2.91 -38.90 -5.11
CA GLN A 88 2.00 -39.78 -5.90
C GLN A 88 2.67 -41.07 -6.40
N ARG A 89 4.01 -41.15 -6.36
CA ARG A 89 4.79 -42.32 -6.78
C ARG A 89 5.21 -43.21 -5.63
N ILE A 90 4.90 -42.83 -4.39
CA ILE A 90 5.24 -43.57 -3.18
C ILE A 90 4.01 -44.37 -2.76
N GLU A 91 4.08 -45.71 -2.89
CA GLU A 91 2.93 -46.55 -2.62
C GLU A 91 2.82 -46.97 -1.14
N LYS A 92 3.98 -47.17 -0.45
CA LYS A 92 4.03 -47.58 0.98
C LYS A 92 5.30 -47.07 1.67
N GLY A 93 5.21 -46.88 3.03
CA GLY A 93 6.35 -46.51 3.89
C GLY A 93 7.52 -47.49 3.89
N PRO A 94 8.67 -47.10 4.49
CA PRO A 94 8.81 -45.97 5.45
C PRO A 94 8.81 -44.62 4.80
N TYR A 95 7.97 -43.69 5.31
CA TYR A 95 7.77 -42.35 4.71
C TYR A 95 8.94 -41.41 5.01
N LYS A 96 9.61 -41.53 6.17
CA LYS A 96 10.74 -40.69 6.57
C LYS A 96 11.86 -40.69 5.52
N ASP A 97 12.37 -41.88 5.22
CA ASP A 97 13.48 -42.02 4.26
C ASP A 97 13.03 -41.67 2.83
N ALA A 98 11.82 -42.07 2.46
CA ALA A 98 11.23 -41.75 1.17
C ALA A 98 11.06 -40.22 0.95
N MET A 99 10.56 -39.48 1.95
CA MET A 99 10.39 -38.03 1.88
C MET A 99 11.75 -37.31 1.84
N ILE A 100 12.74 -37.77 2.65
CA ILE A 100 14.11 -37.20 2.62
C ILE A 100 14.78 -37.47 1.27
N ALA A 101 14.54 -38.62 0.65
CA ALA A 101 15.05 -38.94 -0.69
C ALA A 101 14.42 -38.02 -1.77
N VAL A 102 13.15 -37.64 -1.65
CA VAL A 102 12.50 -36.68 -2.56
C VAL A 102 13.10 -35.28 -2.40
N ASP A 103 13.33 -34.84 -1.16
CA ASP A 103 13.95 -33.55 -0.88
C ASP A 103 14.64 -33.52 0.49
N LYS A 104 15.96 -33.25 0.49
CA LYS A 104 16.80 -33.25 1.69
C LYS A 104 16.29 -32.29 2.79
N ARG A 105 15.46 -31.29 2.48
CA ARG A 105 14.88 -30.36 3.45
C ARG A 105 13.93 -31.05 4.44
N TRP A 106 13.36 -32.20 4.09
CA TRP A 106 12.58 -33.00 5.04
C TRP A 106 13.44 -33.57 6.21
N GLY A 107 14.74 -33.68 6.02
CA GLY A 107 15.72 -34.01 7.07
C GLY A 107 16.21 -32.81 7.88
N ASP A 108 15.72 -31.58 7.60
CA ASP A 108 16.12 -30.38 8.33
C ASP A 108 15.08 -30.04 9.42
N ILE A 109 15.48 -30.16 10.66
CA ILE A 109 14.63 -29.91 11.84
C ILE A 109 14.03 -28.50 11.87
N ARG A 110 14.65 -27.52 11.24
CA ARG A 110 14.14 -26.13 11.19
C ARG A 110 12.78 -26.05 10.51
N TYR A 111 12.54 -26.87 9.47
CA TYR A 111 11.24 -26.94 8.81
C TYR A 111 10.17 -27.45 9.78
N TRP A 112 10.42 -28.53 10.47
CA TRP A 112 9.50 -29.11 11.43
C TRP A 112 9.22 -28.18 12.62
N ARG A 113 10.25 -27.57 13.21
CA ARG A 113 10.09 -26.58 14.29
C ARG A 113 9.26 -25.36 13.86
N SER A 114 9.39 -24.94 12.62
CA SER A 114 8.61 -23.80 12.12
C SER A 114 7.10 -24.06 12.09
N LEU A 115 6.66 -25.34 12.06
CA LEU A 115 5.24 -25.70 12.17
C LEU A 115 4.66 -25.35 13.53
N GLY A 116 5.46 -25.44 14.60
CA GLY A 116 5.03 -25.10 15.96
C GLY A 116 4.55 -23.63 16.11
N THR A 117 4.98 -22.76 15.22
CA THR A 117 4.49 -21.36 15.19
C THR A 117 3.14 -21.20 14.48
N MET A 118 2.61 -22.28 13.87
CA MET A 118 1.39 -22.28 13.04
C MET A 118 0.29 -23.20 13.60
N THR A 119 0.52 -23.81 14.76
CA THR A 119 -0.47 -24.70 15.41
C THR A 119 -1.67 -23.94 15.94
N GLU A 120 -1.50 -22.67 16.29
CA GLU A 120 -2.59 -21.84 16.82
C GLU A 120 -3.48 -21.30 15.71
N LYS A 121 -4.80 -21.24 15.99
CA LYS A 121 -5.79 -20.67 15.05
C LYS A 121 -5.62 -19.19 14.81
N TYR A 122 -5.06 -18.47 15.79
CA TYR A 122 -4.85 -17.02 15.74
C TYR A 122 -3.39 -16.69 16.00
N THR A 123 -2.83 -15.82 15.16
CA THR A 123 -1.43 -15.39 15.28
C THR A 123 -1.26 -13.90 15.04
N PHE A 124 -0.38 -13.29 15.83
CA PHE A 124 0.14 -11.95 15.51
C PHE A 124 1.32 -11.97 14.53
N GLY A 125 1.72 -13.15 14.07
CA GLY A 125 2.84 -13.33 13.13
C GLY A 125 2.64 -12.56 11.82
N ASN A 126 1.40 -12.39 11.37
CA ASN A 126 1.06 -11.63 10.17
C ASN A 126 1.42 -10.14 10.30
N PHE A 127 1.16 -9.54 11.47
CA PHE A 127 1.55 -8.16 11.78
C PHE A 127 3.07 -8.02 11.89
N LEU A 128 3.75 -8.96 12.54
CA LEU A 128 5.21 -8.97 12.60
C LEU A 128 5.81 -9.06 11.19
N HIS A 129 5.21 -9.90 10.35
CA HIS A 129 5.64 -10.06 8.96
C HIS A 129 5.55 -8.75 8.16
N ALA A 130 4.50 -7.96 8.37
CA ALA A 130 4.30 -6.66 7.75
C ALA A 130 5.34 -5.60 8.18
N PHE A 131 6.14 -5.86 9.24
CA PHE A 131 7.24 -5.00 9.71
C PHE A 131 8.62 -5.65 9.59
N ASP A 132 8.79 -6.65 8.71
CA ASP A 132 10.03 -7.41 8.53
C ASP A 132 10.51 -8.12 9.80
N LEU A 133 9.58 -8.51 10.66
CA LEU A 133 9.81 -9.31 11.86
C LEU A 133 9.24 -10.72 11.66
N GLN A 134 9.69 -11.67 12.48
CA GLN A 134 9.16 -13.03 12.50
C GLN A 134 9.37 -13.63 13.89
N PHE A 135 8.63 -14.72 14.21
CA PHE A 135 8.92 -15.51 15.37
C PHE A 135 10.08 -16.48 15.09
N ASP A 136 10.97 -16.64 16.06
CA ASP A 136 11.93 -17.74 16.11
C ASP A 136 11.24 -19.02 16.60
N GLY A 137 11.90 -20.20 16.44
CA GLY A 137 11.39 -21.49 16.93
C GLY A 137 11.09 -21.55 18.45
N LYS A 138 11.56 -20.55 19.22
CA LYS A 138 11.26 -20.34 20.65
C LYS A 138 10.22 -19.23 20.90
N ARG A 139 9.48 -18.80 19.88
CA ARG A 139 8.52 -17.67 19.92
C ARG A 139 9.10 -16.29 20.27
N ASN A 140 10.42 -16.11 20.19
CA ASN A 140 11.01 -14.79 20.31
C ASN A 140 10.82 -14.00 19.03
N ILE A 141 10.60 -12.68 19.15
CA ILE A 141 10.50 -11.77 17.99
C ILE A 141 11.91 -11.47 17.49
N ILE A 142 12.20 -11.89 16.26
CA ILE A 142 13.47 -11.62 15.59
C ILE A 142 13.25 -10.88 14.29
N ALA A 143 14.24 -10.10 13.87
CA ALA A 143 14.22 -9.45 12.57
C ALA A 143 14.48 -10.49 11.46
N LYS A 144 13.77 -10.36 10.32
CA LYS A 144 14.06 -11.19 9.14
C LYS A 144 15.49 -10.98 8.65
N PRO A 145 16.06 -11.97 7.95
CA PRO A 145 17.34 -11.79 7.24
C PRO A 145 17.30 -10.59 6.29
N GLU A 146 18.39 -9.85 6.16
CA GLU A 146 18.46 -8.60 5.38
C GLU A 146 17.95 -8.74 3.94
N ASN A 147 18.29 -9.84 3.30
CA ASN A 147 17.86 -10.15 1.93
C ASN A 147 16.33 -10.34 1.78
N ARG A 148 15.56 -10.32 2.87
CA ARG A 148 14.09 -10.48 2.91
C ARG A 148 13.36 -9.31 3.53
N ARG A 149 14.07 -8.28 3.95
CA ARG A 149 13.48 -7.07 4.53
C ARG A 149 13.05 -6.14 3.40
N ILE A 150 11.75 -6.14 3.10
CA ILE A 150 11.18 -5.29 2.06
C ILE A 150 10.07 -4.39 2.60
N TYR A 151 9.36 -4.80 3.67
CA TYR A 151 8.16 -4.12 4.13
C TYR A 151 8.45 -2.76 4.75
N LYS A 152 9.49 -2.63 5.59
CA LYS A 152 9.89 -1.33 6.17
C LYS A 152 10.22 -0.32 5.09
N MET A 153 10.96 -0.74 4.05
CA MET A 153 11.27 0.12 2.91
C MET A 153 10.01 0.53 2.15
N LEU A 154 9.06 -0.41 1.94
CA LEU A 154 7.80 -0.13 1.26
C LEU A 154 6.92 0.83 2.07
N TRP A 155 6.85 0.68 3.40
CA TRP A 155 6.14 1.62 4.28
C TRP A 155 6.69 3.04 4.15
N TRP A 156 8.02 3.18 4.26
CA TRP A 156 8.68 4.48 4.12
C TRP A 156 8.45 5.09 2.73
N ARG A 157 8.55 4.28 1.70
CA ARG A 157 8.33 4.70 0.32
C ARG A 157 6.88 5.14 0.09
N THR A 158 5.91 4.38 0.59
CA THR A 158 4.49 4.73 0.48
C THR A 158 4.21 6.08 1.15
N LEU A 159 4.73 6.28 2.35
CA LEU A 159 4.59 7.54 3.07
C LEU A 159 5.23 8.71 2.30
N SER A 160 6.46 8.51 1.82
CA SER A 160 7.20 9.52 1.05
C SER A 160 6.46 9.89 -0.24
N ILE A 161 6.08 8.91 -1.07
CA ILE A 161 5.35 9.18 -2.32
C ILE A 161 4.05 9.94 -2.02
N SER A 162 3.27 9.50 -1.03
CA SER A 162 1.99 10.15 -0.70
C SER A 162 2.17 11.59 -0.23
N LEU A 163 3.21 11.88 0.55
CA LEU A 163 3.54 13.24 0.98
C LEU A 163 4.02 14.10 -0.20
N PHE A 164 4.91 13.58 -1.05
CA PHE A 164 5.38 14.30 -2.24
C PHE A 164 4.22 14.61 -3.20
N VAL A 165 3.35 13.64 -3.47
CA VAL A 165 2.15 13.85 -4.31
C VAL A 165 1.25 14.91 -3.71
N THR A 166 0.99 14.86 -2.40
CA THR A 166 0.17 15.84 -1.69
C THR A 166 0.77 17.24 -1.77
N PHE A 167 2.08 17.36 -1.54
CA PHE A 167 2.82 18.62 -1.63
C PHE A 167 2.71 19.24 -3.04
N TRP A 168 3.00 18.46 -4.08
CA TRP A 168 2.95 18.95 -5.45
C TRP A 168 1.51 19.27 -5.89
N CYS A 169 0.53 18.48 -5.47
CA CYS A 169 -0.88 18.82 -5.72
C CYS A 169 -1.28 20.14 -5.05
N ALA A 170 -0.80 20.40 -3.83
CA ALA A 170 -1.07 21.67 -3.15
C ALA A 170 -0.38 22.84 -3.84
N LEU A 171 0.90 22.67 -4.20
CA LEU A 171 1.69 23.69 -4.86
C LEU A 171 1.12 24.08 -6.24
N LEU A 172 0.76 23.09 -7.06
CA LEU A 172 0.22 23.31 -8.40
C LEU A 172 -1.28 23.64 -8.36
N GLY A 173 -2.02 23.03 -7.45
CA GLY A 173 -3.46 23.25 -7.32
C GLY A 173 -3.84 24.62 -6.76
N TYR A 174 -2.98 25.20 -5.89
CA TYR A 174 -3.25 26.48 -5.26
C TYR A 174 -3.44 27.62 -6.28
N PRO A 175 -2.49 27.86 -7.22
CA PRO A 175 -2.67 28.91 -8.23
C PRO A 175 -3.87 28.66 -9.14
N VAL A 176 -4.16 27.40 -9.50
CA VAL A 176 -5.33 27.07 -10.34
C VAL A 176 -6.63 27.36 -9.59
N ALA A 177 -6.73 26.94 -8.32
CA ALA A 177 -7.91 27.25 -7.49
C ALA A 177 -8.09 28.75 -7.26
N TYR A 178 -6.99 29.48 -7.06
CA TYR A 178 -7.01 30.94 -6.95
C TYR A 178 -7.51 31.61 -8.21
N LEU A 179 -7.02 31.20 -9.38
CA LEU A 179 -7.51 31.68 -10.67
C LEU A 179 -9.01 31.40 -10.84
N MET A 180 -9.46 30.18 -10.52
CA MET A 180 -10.88 29.81 -10.58
C MET A 180 -11.75 30.69 -9.66
N ALA A 181 -11.29 30.97 -8.43
CA ALA A 181 -12.03 31.74 -7.46
C ALA A 181 -12.20 33.21 -7.87
N ASN A 182 -11.20 33.78 -8.57
CA ASN A 182 -11.15 35.19 -8.95
C ASN A 182 -11.51 35.46 -10.42
N SER A 183 -11.80 34.44 -11.23
CA SER A 183 -12.13 34.56 -12.65
C SER A 183 -13.62 34.83 -12.87
N THR A 184 -13.93 35.30 -14.08
CA THR A 184 -15.31 35.43 -14.58
C THR A 184 -15.97 34.05 -14.71
N ASP A 185 -17.30 34.01 -14.74
CA ASP A 185 -18.04 32.73 -14.80
C ASP A 185 -17.68 31.89 -16.04
N ARG A 186 -17.43 32.54 -17.20
CA ARG A 186 -17.00 31.85 -18.43
C ARG A 186 -15.60 31.23 -18.29
N ALA A 187 -14.64 32.01 -17.80
CA ALA A 187 -13.26 31.52 -17.59
C ALA A 187 -13.21 30.43 -16.53
N ARG A 188 -13.98 30.59 -15.46
CA ARG A 188 -14.13 29.56 -14.39
C ARG A 188 -14.66 28.24 -14.95
N GLY A 189 -15.73 28.31 -15.77
CA GLY A 189 -16.32 27.15 -16.42
C GLY A 189 -15.30 26.41 -17.29
N LEU A 190 -14.52 27.16 -18.10
CA LEU A 190 -13.47 26.59 -18.93
C LEU A 190 -12.40 25.89 -18.11
N ILE A 191 -11.88 26.55 -17.07
CA ILE A 191 -10.87 25.97 -16.17
C ILE A 191 -11.43 24.70 -15.48
N LEU A 192 -12.68 24.74 -15.02
CA LEU A 192 -13.35 23.59 -14.39
C LEU A 192 -13.44 22.40 -15.35
N ILE A 193 -13.80 22.62 -16.61
CA ILE A 193 -13.82 21.58 -17.63
C ILE A 193 -12.42 20.98 -17.81
N CYS A 194 -11.38 21.82 -17.94
CA CYS A 194 -10.00 21.35 -18.07
C CYS A 194 -9.53 20.53 -16.84
N VAL A 195 -9.90 20.98 -15.64
CA VAL A 195 -9.55 20.27 -14.38
C VAL A 195 -10.29 18.94 -14.28
N LEU A 196 -11.57 18.86 -14.72
CA LEU A 196 -12.37 17.65 -14.64
C LEU A 196 -12.19 16.71 -15.83
N MET A 197 -11.66 17.17 -16.95
CA MET A 197 -11.44 16.36 -18.15
C MET A 197 -10.71 15.04 -17.90
N PRO A 198 -9.64 14.99 -17.07
CA PRO A 198 -8.99 13.73 -16.74
C PRO A 198 -9.92 12.71 -16.06
N PHE A 199 -10.97 13.15 -15.36
CA PHE A 199 -11.94 12.25 -14.74
C PHE A 199 -12.87 11.55 -15.73
N ALA A 200 -13.10 12.15 -16.90
CA ALA A 200 -13.91 11.54 -17.95
C ALA A 200 -13.24 10.30 -18.56
N THR A 201 -11.95 10.07 -18.30
CA THR A 201 -11.19 8.92 -18.78
C THR A 201 -11.00 7.87 -17.68
N SER A 202 -10.87 6.59 -18.08
CA SER A 202 -10.57 5.52 -17.11
C SER A 202 -9.17 5.71 -16.51
N ILE A 203 -8.97 5.14 -15.31
CA ILE A 203 -7.67 5.21 -14.64
C ILE A 203 -6.56 4.54 -15.46
N LEU A 204 -6.87 3.44 -16.15
CA LEU A 204 -5.90 2.73 -17.00
C LEU A 204 -5.47 3.58 -18.20
N VAL A 205 -6.41 4.25 -18.88
CA VAL A 205 -6.11 5.17 -19.98
C VAL A 205 -5.21 6.30 -19.50
N ARG A 206 -5.48 6.88 -18.34
CA ARG A 206 -4.67 7.93 -17.73
C ARG A 206 -3.24 7.47 -17.43
N ILE A 207 -3.10 6.27 -16.86
CA ILE A 207 -1.79 5.67 -16.57
C ILE A 207 -1.04 5.42 -17.88
N SER A 208 -1.69 4.82 -18.90
CA SER A 208 -1.09 4.57 -20.21
C SER A 208 -0.65 5.86 -20.91
N ALA A 209 -1.46 6.91 -20.85
CA ALA A 209 -1.08 8.22 -21.36
C ALA A 209 0.13 8.79 -20.63
N GLY A 210 0.16 8.68 -19.29
CA GLY A 210 1.31 9.07 -18.48
C GLY A 210 2.57 8.30 -18.85
N MET A 211 2.46 6.99 -19.08
CA MET A 211 3.60 6.17 -19.53
C MET A 211 4.14 6.65 -20.87
N ILE A 212 3.27 6.88 -21.86
CA ILE A 212 3.68 7.37 -23.19
C ILE A 212 4.35 8.74 -23.09
N MET A 213 3.83 9.62 -22.23
CA MET A 213 4.41 10.97 -22.06
C MET A 213 5.78 10.96 -21.39
N LEU A 214 6.01 10.04 -20.43
CA LEU A 214 7.22 9.98 -19.61
C LEU A 214 8.30 9.04 -20.14
N GLN A 215 8.06 8.32 -21.23
CA GLN A 215 9.08 7.48 -21.87
C GLN A 215 10.30 8.31 -22.29
N GLU A 216 11.43 7.64 -22.41
CA GLU A 216 12.68 8.28 -22.86
C GLU A 216 12.51 9.02 -24.20
N GLN A 217 11.80 8.39 -25.14
CA GLN A 217 11.39 9.00 -26.42
C GLN A 217 9.94 9.51 -26.37
N GLY A 218 9.52 10.01 -25.21
CA GLY A 218 8.17 10.52 -24.99
C GLY A 218 8.06 12.02 -25.14
N VAL A 219 6.81 12.50 -25.23
CA VAL A 219 6.45 13.89 -25.50
C VAL A 219 7.15 14.89 -24.56
N VAL A 220 7.32 14.55 -23.28
CA VAL A 220 7.96 15.44 -22.30
C VAL A 220 9.44 15.66 -22.66
N ASN A 221 10.17 14.60 -22.95
CA ASN A 221 11.57 14.69 -23.37
C ASN A 221 11.71 15.42 -24.71
N ASP A 222 10.83 15.14 -25.69
CA ASP A 222 10.85 15.81 -26.98
C ASP A 222 10.65 17.32 -26.85
N ILE A 223 9.74 17.76 -25.97
CA ILE A 223 9.55 19.19 -25.67
C ILE A 223 10.81 19.78 -25.03
N LEU A 224 11.42 19.10 -24.04
CA LEU A 224 12.62 19.60 -23.37
C LEU A 224 13.82 19.73 -24.33
N VAL A 225 13.97 18.77 -25.23
CA VAL A 225 15.00 18.81 -26.29
C VAL A 225 14.72 19.93 -27.28
N SER A 226 13.46 20.08 -27.74
CA SER A 226 13.09 21.15 -28.69
C SER A 226 13.27 22.56 -28.12
N LEU A 227 13.12 22.70 -26.78
CA LEU A 227 13.37 23.98 -26.08
C LEU A 227 14.86 24.22 -25.80
N GLY A 228 15.74 23.28 -26.16
CA GLY A 228 17.18 23.37 -25.90
C GLY A 228 17.58 23.20 -24.43
N LEU A 229 16.66 22.69 -23.59
CA LEU A 229 16.91 22.44 -22.17
C LEU A 229 17.68 21.13 -21.94
N LEU A 230 17.58 20.18 -22.88
CA LEU A 230 18.27 18.90 -22.87
C LEU A 230 18.88 18.63 -24.25
N SER A 231 19.96 17.87 -24.28
CA SER A 231 20.47 17.26 -25.50
C SER A 231 19.75 15.93 -25.79
N ASP A 232 19.70 15.52 -27.04
CA ASP A 232 19.05 14.30 -27.46
C ASP A 232 19.71 13.04 -26.85
N ASP A 233 21.02 13.13 -26.57
CA ASP A 233 21.81 12.06 -25.92
C ASP A 233 21.64 12.00 -24.40
N ASN A 234 21.00 13.00 -23.78
CA ASN A 234 20.85 13.08 -22.32
C ASN A 234 19.41 13.32 -21.90
N ARG A 235 18.51 12.46 -22.40
CA ARG A 235 17.09 12.46 -22.09
C ARG A 235 16.84 12.01 -20.64
N LEU A 236 15.79 12.51 -19.98
CA LEU A 236 15.45 12.16 -18.62
C LEU A 236 14.83 10.77 -18.56
N ASP A 237 15.36 9.90 -17.71
CA ASP A 237 14.71 8.65 -17.33
C ASP A 237 13.65 8.90 -16.27
N MET A 238 12.40 9.07 -16.72
CA MET A 238 11.23 9.35 -15.87
C MET A 238 10.35 8.11 -15.67
N MET A 239 10.66 6.97 -16.30
CA MET A 239 9.87 5.75 -16.20
C MET A 239 10.48 4.75 -15.20
N TYR A 240 9.60 3.93 -14.63
CA TYR A 240 9.94 2.83 -13.72
C TYR A 240 10.70 3.23 -12.45
N ASN A 241 10.49 4.48 -11.99
CA ASN A 241 11.15 5.05 -10.84
C ASN A 241 10.18 5.82 -9.94
N PHE A 242 10.70 6.37 -8.85
CA PHE A 242 9.95 7.21 -7.90
C PHE A 242 9.33 8.44 -8.59
N THR A 243 10.09 9.12 -9.44
CA THR A 243 9.69 10.37 -10.10
C THR A 243 8.49 10.15 -11.02
N GLY A 244 8.52 9.11 -11.86
CA GLY A 244 7.39 8.77 -12.73
C GLY A 244 6.11 8.49 -11.95
N SER A 245 6.21 7.73 -10.85
CA SER A 245 5.06 7.48 -9.97
C SER A 245 4.47 8.79 -9.45
N VAL A 246 5.31 9.71 -8.94
CA VAL A 246 4.86 11.00 -8.39
C VAL A 246 4.20 11.84 -9.47
N ILE A 247 4.79 11.99 -10.66
CA ILE A 247 4.24 12.82 -11.74
C ILE A 247 2.85 12.33 -12.16
N VAL A 248 2.69 11.03 -12.44
CA VAL A 248 1.40 10.48 -12.88
C VAL A 248 0.36 10.55 -11.77
N MET A 249 0.75 10.32 -10.51
CA MET A 249 -0.15 10.45 -9.37
C MET A 249 -0.57 11.90 -9.12
N VAL A 250 0.35 12.87 -9.25
CA VAL A 250 0.03 14.31 -9.14
C VAL A 250 -1.00 14.68 -10.20
N HIS A 251 -0.77 14.34 -11.47
CA HIS A 251 -1.74 14.59 -12.52
C HIS A 251 -3.12 13.97 -12.21
N THR A 252 -3.13 12.75 -11.68
CA THR A 252 -4.37 12.03 -11.35
C THR A 252 -5.11 12.67 -10.18
N TYR A 253 -4.40 13.15 -9.15
CA TYR A 253 -5.03 13.63 -7.91
C TYR A 253 -5.14 15.15 -7.81
N LEU A 254 -4.56 15.90 -8.74
CA LEU A 254 -4.62 17.34 -8.76
C LEU A 254 -6.04 17.92 -8.65
N PRO A 255 -7.07 17.40 -9.33
CA PRO A 255 -8.44 17.88 -9.18
C PRO A 255 -9.01 17.72 -7.76
N PHE A 256 -8.62 16.67 -7.04
CA PHE A 256 -9.06 16.45 -5.65
C PHE A 256 -8.45 17.47 -4.68
N MET A 257 -7.36 18.13 -5.05
CA MET A 257 -6.80 19.26 -4.34
C MET A 257 -7.52 20.58 -4.74
N ILE A 258 -7.70 20.78 -6.06
CA ILE A 258 -8.24 22.03 -6.59
C ILE A 258 -9.68 22.28 -6.13
N LEU A 259 -10.55 21.28 -6.16
CA LEU A 259 -11.98 21.46 -5.88
C LEU A 259 -12.28 21.90 -4.42
N PRO A 260 -11.76 21.25 -3.38
CA PRO A 260 -11.94 21.73 -2.00
C PRO A 260 -11.35 23.11 -1.79
N LEU A 261 -10.16 23.36 -2.35
CA LEU A 261 -9.45 24.62 -2.23
C LEU A 261 -10.23 25.75 -2.88
N TYR A 262 -10.72 25.55 -4.10
CA TYR A 262 -11.60 26.47 -4.81
C TYR A 262 -12.89 26.74 -4.02
N SER A 263 -13.51 25.72 -3.46
CA SER A 263 -14.74 25.84 -2.67
C SER A 263 -14.57 26.78 -1.47
N VAL A 264 -13.43 26.72 -0.80
CA VAL A 264 -13.10 27.62 0.31
C VAL A 264 -12.74 29.01 -0.19
N MET A 265 -11.85 29.11 -1.18
CA MET A 265 -11.38 30.39 -1.73
C MET A 265 -12.51 31.26 -2.28
N ARG A 266 -13.51 30.65 -2.93
CA ARG A 266 -14.68 31.34 -3.46
C ARG A 266 -15.52 32.03 -2.38
N ARG A 267 -15.45 31.56 -1.14
CA ARG A 267 -16.21 32.13 0.00
C ARG A 267 -15.46 33.25 0.70
N ILE A 268 -14.20 33.52 0.38
CA ILE A 268 -13.42 34.61 0.97
C ILE A 268 -13.93 35.91 0.40
N PRO A 269 -14.48 36.85 1.24
CA PRO A 269 -14.96 38.14 0.75
C PRO A 269 -13.81 38.99 0.22
N ARG A 270 -14.00 39.63 -0.91
CA ARG A 270 -13.00 40.57 -1.49
C ARG A 270 -12.72 41.75 -0.57
N ASP A 271 -13.74 42.21 0.14
CA ASP A 271 -13.65 43.34 1.08
C ASP A 271 -12.53 43.20 2.12
N GLN A 272 -12.18 41.96 2.50
CA GLN A 272 -11.10 41.71 3.45
C GLN A 272 -9.71 42.03 2.84
N MET A 273 -9.54 41.77 1.56
CA MET A 273 -8.32 42.15 0.82
C MET A 273 -8.25 43.65 0.61
N ASP A 274 -9.38 44.24 0.23
CA ASP A 274 -9.51 45.70 -0.01
C ASP A 274 -9.29 46.48 1.29
N ALA A 275 -9.85 46.03 2.40
CA ALA A 275 -9.60 46.61 3.73
C ALA A 275 -8.13 46.55 4.15
N ALA A 276 -7.45 45.42 3.94
CA ALA A 276 -6.03 45.30 4.23
C ALA A 276 -5.18 46.28 3.39
N GLN A 277 -5.51 46.42 2.13
CA GLN A 277 -4.84 47.37 1.22
C GLN A 277 -5.18 48.83 1.59
N GLY A 278 -6.42 49.13 1.95
CA GLY A 278 -6.84 50.43 2.47
C GLY A 278 -6.10 50.86 3.75
N LEU A 279 -5.68 49.89 4.59
CA LEU A 279 -4.81 50.11 5.74
C LEU A 279 -3.32 50.19 5.40
N GLY A 280 -2.96 50.27 4.08
CA GLY A 280 -1.60 50.46 3.62
C GLY A 280 -0.80 49.19 3.38
N ALA A 281 -1.43 47.99 3.42
CA ALA A 281 -0.72 46.75 3.09
C ALA A 281 -0.48 46.66 1.57
N VAL A 282 0.76 46.37 1.16
CA VAL A 282 1.07 46.03 -0.24
C VAL A 282 0.38 44.71 -0.62
N PRO A 283 0.01 44.51 -1.91
CA PRO A 283 -0.77 43.32 -2.35
C PRO A 283 -0.20 41.97 -1.88
N CYS A 284 1.10 41.79 -1.93
CA CYS A 284 1.78 40.58 -1.49
C CYS A 284 1.61 40.35 0.03
N ARG A 285 1.65 41.43 0.83
CA ARG A 285 1.44 41.34 2.29
C ARG A 285 -0.02 41.08 2.64
N ALA A 286 -0.95 41.67 1.94
CA ALA A 286 -2.38 41.38 2.07
C ALA A 286 -2.66 39.91 1.72
N PHE A 287 -2.09 39.42 0.61
CA PHE A 287 -2.22 38.02 0.24
C PHE A 287 -1.67 37.06 1.31
N THR A 288 -0.43 37.23 1.75
CA THR A 288 0.22 36.32 2.71
C THR A 288 -0.35 36.38 4.12
N ARG A 289 -0.85 37.55 4.56
CA ARG A 289 -1.36 37.73 5.93
C ARG A 289 -2.86 37.60 6.07
N VAL A 290 -3.62 37.76 4.97
CA VAL A 290 -5.09 37.69 5.01
C VAL A 290 -5.60 36.53 4.16
N TYR A 291 -5.34 36.56 2.85
CA TYR A 291 -5.95 35.58 1.94
C TYR A 291 -5.43 34.16 2.17
N PHE A 292 -4.11 34.00 2.27
CA PHE A 292 -3.46 32.70 2.43
C PHE A 292 -3.92 31.98 3.71
N PRO A 293 -3.94 32.60 4.91
CA PRO A 293 -4.46 31.97 6.11
C PRO A 293 -5.94 31.59 6.01
N LEU A 294 -6.76 32.45 5.38
CA LEU A 294 -8.19 32.17 5.19
C LEU A 294 -8.44 31.02 4.19
N SER A 295 -7.51 30.75 3.30
CA SER A 295 -7.59 29.63 2.35
C SER A 295 -7.06 28.30 2.93
N MET A 296 -6.37 28.32 4.09
CA MET A 296 -5.76 27.14 4.72
C MET A 296 -6.74 25.99 4.98
N PRO A 297 -8.00 26.21 5.40
CA PRO A 297 -8.98 25.14 5.53
C PRO A 297 -9.23 24.37 4.22
N GLY A 298 -9.14 25.08 3.08
CA GLY A 298 -9.22 24.44 1.76
C GLY A 298 -7.98 23.62 1.40
N VAL A 299 -6.78 24.17 1.70
CA VAL A 299 -5.51 23.46 1.51
C VAL A 299 -5.48 22.19 2.35
N SER A 300 -5.81 22.29 3.62
CA SER A 300 -5.77 21.17 4.55
C SER A 300 -6.80 20.09 4.19
N GLY A 301 -8.04 20.49 3.82
CA GLY A 301 -9.07 19.54 3.37
C GLY A 301 -8.68 18.82 2.08
N GLY A 302 -8.12 19.56 1.10
CA GLY A 302 -7.59 18.99 -0.14
C GLY A 302 -6.39 18.08 0.11
N ALA A 303 -5.47 18.50 0.99
CA ALA A 303 -4.26 17.75 1.31
C ALA A 303 -4.57 16.38 1.92
N ILE A 304 -5.51 16.31 2.87
CA ILE A 304 -5.87 15.06 3.49
C ILE A 304 -6.56 14.11 2.51
N LEU A 305 -7.42 14.65 1.64
CA LEU A 305 -8.10 13.85 0.61
C LEU A 305 -7.09 13.28 -0.38
N VAL A 306 -6.16 14.08 -0.89
CA VAL A 306 -5.11 13.63 -1.80
C VAL A 306 -4.18 12.64 -1.12
N PHE A 307 -3.79 12.89 0.13
CA PHE A 307 -2.93 11.97 0.89
C PHE A 307 -3.56 10.57 1.03
N ILE A 308 -4.84 10.50 1.43
CA ILE A 308 -5.54 9.22 1.60
C ILE A 308 -5.63 8.47 0.27
N LEU A 309 -5.99 9.17 -0.81
CA LEU A 309 -6.08 8.56 -2.14
C LEU A 309 -4.72 8.09 -2.65
N ALA A 310 -3.66 8.86 -2.42
CA ALA A 310 -2.30 8.51 -2.81
C ALA A 310 -1.77 7.33 -1.98
N PHE A 311 -2.00 7.35 -0.66
CA PHE A 311 -1.53 6.31 0.28
C PHE A 311 -2.11 4.93 -0.02
N GLY A 312 -3.39 4.87 -0.44
CA GLY A 312 -4.08 3.64 -0.82
C GLY A 312 -3.84 3.19 -2.28
N ASN A 313 -3.15 4.00 -3.10
CA ASN A 313 -2.96 3.66 -4.52
C ASN A 313 -1.91 2.57 -4.70
N TYR A 314 -2.27 1.53 -5.47
CA TYR A 314 -1.33 0.49 -5.89
C TYR A 314 -1.18 0.42 -7.42
N ILE A 315 -2.21 0.83 -8.16
CA ILE A 315 -2.26 0.64 -9.62
C ILE A 315 -1.18 1.49 -10.31
N THR A 316 -1.17 2.80 -10.07
CA THR A 316 -0.22 3.70 -10.72
C THR A 316 1.24 3.35 -10.42
N PRO A 317 1.63 3.14 -9.14
CA PRO A 317 3.00 2.72 -8.80
C PRO A 317 3.42 1.38 -9.38
N GLU A 318 2.50 0.44 -9.55
CA GLU A 318 2.82 -0.88 -10.12
C GLU A 318 3.15 -0.77 -11.62
N PHE A 319 2.45 0.10 -12.36
CA PHE A 319 2.67 0.28 -13.81
C PHE A 319 3.82 1.23 -14.14
N VAL A 320 3.93 2.34 -13.41
CA VAL A 320 4.86 3.44 -13.75
C VAL A 320 6.10 3.46 -12.87
N GLY A 321 5.97 2.98 -11.62
CA GLY A 321 7.01 3.11 -10.60
C GLY A 321 8.08 2.03 -10.62
N GLY A 322 7.86 0.90 -11.31
CA GLY A 322 8.80 -0.20 -11.32
C GLY A 322 9.18 -0.69 -9.91
N ARG A 323 10.43 -1.11 -9.72
CA ARG A 323 10.91 -1.58 -8.40
C ARG A 323 11.06 -0.48 -7.38
N GLU A 324 11.42 0.72 -7.81
CA GLU A 324 11.67 1.86 -6.93
C GLU A 324 10.43 2.65 -6.58
N GLY A 325 9.42 2.65 -7.42
CA GLY A 325 8.14 3.30 -7.17
C GLY A 325 7.09 2.43 -6.49
N ARG A 326 7.33 1.11 -6.33
CA ARG A 326 6.35 0.20 -5.73
C ARG A 326 5.99 0.58 -4.30
N MET A 327 4.70 0.58 -3.97
CA MET A 327 4.14 0.94 -2.67
C MET A 327 3.64 -0.29 -1.91
N ILE A 328 3.40 -0.12 -0.59
CA ILE A 328 2.95 -1.22 0.29
C ILE A 328 1.59 -1.78 -0.14
N ALA A 329 0.69 -0.95 -0.65
CA ALA A 329 -0.62 -1.37 -1.14
C ALA A 329 -0.53 -2.41 -2.26
N GLY A 330 0.56 -2.41 -3.06
CA GLY A 330 0.84 -3.44 -4.06
C GLY A 330 1.17 -4.82 -3.49
N MET A 331 1.43 -4.94 -2.19
CA MET A 331 1.63 -6.21 -1.51
C MET A 331 0.31 -6.87 -1.07
N VAL A 332 -0.80 -6.14 -1.12
CA VAL A 332 -2.14 -6.63 -0.85
C VAL A 332 -2.66 -7.37 -2.08
N THR A 333 -2.11 -8.54 -2.36
CA THR A 333 -2.40 -9.30 -3.60
C THR A 333 -3.23 -10.56 -3.38
N GLY A 334 -3.64 -10.83 -2.14
CA GLY A 334 -4.34 -12.06 -1.79
C GLY A 334 -5.24 -11.94 -0.58
N TRP A 335 -5.98 -13.00 -0.33
CA TRP A 335 -6.83 -13.20 0.85
C TRP A 335 -6.04 -13.94 1.94
N ASP A 336 -4.79 -13.58 2.16
CA ASP A 336 -3.95 -14.16 3.20
C ASP A 336 -3.86 -13.23 4.42
N GLY A 337 -3.52 -13.79 5.57
CA GLY A 337 -3.46 -13.03 6.82
C GLY A 337 -2.46 -11.86 6.79
N VAL A 338 -1.39 -11.96 6.00
CA VAL A 338 -0.40 -10.87 5.86
C VAL A 338 -0.98 -9.70 5.09
N SER A 339 -1.70 -9.98 3.99
CA SER A 339 -2.42 -8.94 3.23
C SER A 339 -3.43 -8.22 4.11
N ALA A 340 -4.25 -8.99 4.86
CA ALA A 340 -5.22 -8.41 5.80
C ALA A 340 -4.54 -7.60 6.92
N ALA A 341 -3.40 -8.04 7.44
CA ALA A 341 -2.63 -7.30 8.43
C ALA A 341 -2.10 -5.96 7.87
N ILE A 342 -1.60 -5.95 6.62
CA ILE A 342 -1.17 -4.72 5.94
C ILE A 342 -2.34 -3.77 5.78
N GLU A 343 -3.52 -4.24 5.35
CA GLU A 343 -4.73 -3.42 5.21
C GLU A 343 -5.17 -2.81 6.54
N VAL A 344 -5.15 -3.59 7.64
CA VAL A 344 -5.45 -3.09 8.98
C VAL A 344 -4.45 -1.99 9.41
N ILE A 345 -3.14 -2.20 9.17
CA ILE A 345 -2.12 -1.19 9.49
C ILE A 345 -2.34 0.08 8.65
N MET A 346 -2.65 -0.06 7.36
CA MET A 346 -2.95 1.07 6.48
C MET A 346 -4.18 1.84 6.99
N LEU A 347 -5.25 1.14 7.35
CA LEU A 347 -6.46 1.74 7.92
C LEU A 347 -6.14 2.50 9.21
N VAL A 348 -5.42 1.89 10.15
CA VAL A 348 -5.01 2.53 11.41
C VAL A 348 -4.14 3.77 11.12
N THR A 349 -3.22 3.68 10.18
CA THR A 349 -2.37 4.82 9.77
C THR A 349 -3.22 5.98 9.25
N ILE A 350 -4.21 5.70 8.38
CA ILE A 350 -5.14 6.72 7.87
C ILE A 350 -5.95 7.34 9.02
N LEU A 351 -6.46 6.53 9.94
CA LEU A 351 -7.21 7.03 11.11
C LEU A 351 -6.35 7.91 12.02
N ILE A 352 -5.09 7.57 12.23
CA ILE A 352 -4.12 8.40 12.98
C ILE A 352 -3.89 9.74 12.27
N VAL A 353 -3.71 9.72 10.94
CA VAL A 353 -3.54 10.93 10.14
C VAL A 353 -4.79 11.81 10.21
N LEU A 354 -5.98 11.22 10.08
CA LEU A 354 -7.25 11.95 10.23
C LEU A 354 -7.41 12.55 11.61
N TRP A 355 -7.11 11.79 12.66
CA TRP A 355 -7.20 12.27 14.05
C TRP A 355 -6.20 13.40 14.33
N THR A 356 -4.95 13.27 13.89
CA THR A 356 -3.93 14.32 14.00
C THR A 356 -4.35 15.59 13.24
N TYR A 357 -4.88 15.42 12.04
CA TYR A 357 -5.42 16.52 11.26
C TYR A 357 -6.55 17.26 12.00
N ASP A 358 -7.53 16.53 12.54
CA ASP A 358 -8.65 17.10 13.28
C ASP A 358 -8.16 17.90 14.50
N ARG A 359 -7.21 17.35 15.26
CA ARG A 359 -6.58 18.01 16.40
C ARG A 359 -5.80 19.27 16.03
N LEU A 360 -5.03 19.22 14.96
CA LEU A 360 -4.25 20.36 14.49
C LEU A 360 -5.18 21.48 13.97
N THR A 361 -6.25 21.12 13.29
CA THR A 361 -7.22 22.06 12.74
C THR A 361 -8.05 22.72 13.86
N ASP A 362 -8.38 21.97 14.90
CA ASP A 362 -9.03 22.52 16.10
C ASP A 362 -8.13 23.52 16.84
N SER A 363 -6.89 23.15 17.09
CA SER A 363 -5.93 23.99 17.83
C SER A 363 -5.54 25.25 17.04
N ALA A 364 -5.52 25.18 15.70
CA ALA A 364 -5.25 26.32 14.83
C ALA A 364 -6.46 27.22 14.57
N GLY A 365 -7.65 26.90 15.12
CA GLY A 365 -8.88 27.66 14.87
C GLY A 365 -9.37 27.64 13.42
N LEU A 366 -8.91 26.66 12.64
CA LEU A 366 -9.17 26.55 11.20
C LEU A 366 -10.46 25.78 10.86
N LYS A 367 -11.21 25.28 11.88
CA LYS A 367 -12.51 24.66 11.64
C LYS A 367 -13.50 25.70 11.11
N ILE A 368 -14.01 25.42 9.90
CA ILE A 368 -15.18 26.12 9.38
C ILE A 368 -16.34 25.78 10.31
N LYS A 369 -16.70 26.70 11.23
CA LYS A 369 -17.94 26.54 11.98
C LYS A 369 -19.07 26.44 10.95
N PRO A 370 -19.94 25.42 11.01
CA PRO A 370 -21.11 25.41 10.17
C PRO A 370 -21.89 26.69 10.50
N PHE A 371 -22.21 27.48 9.49
CA PHE A 371 -23.09 28.63 9.64
C PHE A 371 -24.44 28.12 10.22
N GLN A 372 -24.78 28.60 11.37
CA GLN A 372 -26.13 28.50 11.90
C GLN A 372 -27.07 29.40 11.12
#